data_bd7b109ac01456df351ebea0061566a4
#
_entry.id   bd7b109ac01456df351ebea0061566a4
#
_cell.length_a   1.000
_cell.length_b   1.000
_cell.length_c   1.000
_cell.angle_alpha   90.00
_cell.angle_beta   90.00
_cell.angle_gamma   90.00
#
_symmetry.space_group_name_H-M   'P 1'
#
loop_
_entity.id
_entity.type
_entity.pdbx_description
1 polymer ?
#
loop_
_entity_poly.entity_id
_entity_poly.type
_entity_poly.pdbx_seq_one_letter_code
_entity_poly.pdbx_strand_id
1 'polypeptide(L)'
;MNAIKTMELVKQYKNVIAVDRLHLQIKQGELFSLLGVNGAGKTTTIKMLSCLIKPTSGDASVGGYSITKEPEQVKRLIGVSPQETAVAPNLSVRENLELICGIYEFSKEKTEKKIRELSGQFELDTILQKKTGKLSGGWQRRVSIAMALISEPKILFLDEPTLGLDVIARHDLWEVIRSLKGKVTIILTTHYMEEAEALSDRIGIMKNGSLLAVGTVEELNRKAGTKDFETAFVSIVKEGAL
;
A
#
# COMPACT_ATOMS: atom_id res chain seq x y z
N MET A 1 -11.25 -14.22 7.73
CA MET A 1 -10.85 -13.40 8.89
C MET A 1 -10.44 -12.01 8.39
N ASN A 2 -10.71 -10.93 9.13
CA ASN A 2 -10.29 -9.59 8.69
C ASN A 2 -8.82 -9.36 9.06
N ALA A 3 -8.02 -8.90 8.10
CA ALA A 3 -6.66 -8.41 8.34
C ALA A 3 -6.69 -6.99 8.90
N ILE A 4 -7.64 -6.17 8.42
CA ILE A 4 -7.84 -4.78 8.89
C ILE A 4 -9.33 -4.54 9.13
N LYS A 5 -9.64 -3.86 10.24
CA LYS A 5 -10.98 -3.35 10.54
C LYS A 5 -10.85 -1.97 11.19
N THR A 6 -11.41 -0.94 10.58
CA THR A 6 -11.47 0.41 11.16
C THR A 6 -12.82 0.63 11.85
N MET A 7 -12.83 1.47 12.90
CA MET A 7 -13.99 1.78 13.70
C MET A 7 -14.01 3.29 13.97
N GLU A 8 -14.89 4.02 13.29
CA GLU A 8 -15.03 5.48 13.41
C GLU A 8 -13.69 6.23 13.32
N LEU A 9 -12.78 5.78 12.41
CA LEU A 9 -11.41 6.29 12.37
C LEU A 9 -11.39 7.70 11.79
N VAL A 10 -10.89 8.67 12.56
CA VAL A 10 -10.85 10.09 12.20
C VAL A 10 -9.43 10.63 12.26
N LYS A 11 -9.06 11.44 11.27
CA LYS A 11 -7.87 12.30 11.34
C LYS A 11 -8.20 13.72 10.95
N GLN A 12 -7.97 14.61 11.88
CA GLN A 12 -8.08 16.05 11.70
C GLN A 12 -6.73 16.73 11.84
N TYR A 13 -6.41 17.63 10.93
CA TYR A 13 -5.25 18.51 10.98
C TYR A 13 -5.74 19.95 11.06
N LYS A 14 -5.55 20.60 12.23
CA LYS A 14 -6.10 21.95 12.47
C LYS A 14 -7.60 22.00 12.10
N ASN A 15 -7.94 22.70 11.03
CA ASN A 15 -9.34 22.90 10.57
C ASN A 15 -9.76 21.95 9.44
N VAL A 16 -8.89 21.00 9.02
CA VAL A 16 -9.16 20.09 7.91
C VAL A 16 -9.35 18.68 8.44
N ILE A 17 -10.49 18.06 8.16
CA ILE A 17 -10.74 16.64 8.41
C ILE A 17 -10.19 15.88 7.19
N ALA A 18 -9.05 15.23 7.37
CA ALA A 18 -8.38 14.46 6.31
C ALA A 18 -8.94 13.03 6.16
N VAL A 19 -9.49 12.47 7.23
CA VAL A 19 -10.26 11.20 7.24
C VAL A 19 -11.39 11.37 8.21
N ASP A 20 -12.64 11.11 7.77
CA ASP A 20 -13.86 11.27 8.53
C ASP A 20 -14.54 9.91 8.76
N ARG A 21 -14.60 9.48 10.01
CA ARG A 21 -15.31 8.29 10.52
C ARG A 21 -15.20 7.07 9.60
N LEU A 22 -13.97 6.73 9.18
CA LEU A 22 -13.73 5.65 8.24
C LEU A 22 -14.12 4.30 8.83
N HIS A 23 -15.03 3.60 8.15
CA HIS A 23 -15.40 2.21 8.37
C HIS A 23 -14.94 1.35 7.21
N LEU A 24 -13.92 0.54 7.42
CA LEU A 24 -13.33 -0.30 6.38
C LEU A 24 -13.02 -1.69 6.94
N GLN A 25 -13.27 -2.73 6.15
CA GLN A 25 -12.89 -4.10 6.47
C GLN A 25 -12.17 -4.71 5.27
N ILE A 26 -10.95 -5.23 5.51
CA ILE A 26 -10.11 -5.89 4.50
C ILE A 26 -9.84 -7.32 4.99
N LYS A 27 -10.04 -8.31 4.12
CA LYS A 27 -9.83 -9.72 4.42
C LYS A 27 -8.35 -10.10 4.36
N GLN A 28 -7.97 -11.17 5.03
CA GLN A 28 -6.61 -11.73 4.91
C GLN A 28 -6.36 -12.22 3.49
N GLY A 29 -5.15 -11.94 2.96
CA GLY A 29 -4.72 -12.31 1.61
C GLY A 29 -5.35 -11.47 0.50
N GLU A 30 -6.22 -10.51 0.82
CA GLU A 30 -6.86 -9.62 -0.14
C GLU A 30 -5.88 -8.57 -0.65
N LEU A 31 -5.94 -8.25 -1.95
CA LEU A 31 -5.38 -7.03 -2.52
C LEU A 31 -6.52 -6.00 -2.59
N PHE A 32 -6.43 -5.01 -1.75
CA PHE A 32 -7.43 -3.95 -1.61
C PHE A 32 -6.85 -2.61 -2.06
N SER A 33 -7.55 -1.91 -2.96
CA SER A 33 -7.16 -0.56 -3.36
C SER A 33 -8.03 0.52 -2.70
N LEU A 34 -7.38 1.56 -2.16
CA LEU A 34 -8.01 2.84 -1.87
C LEU A 34 -7.82 3.76 -3.07
N LEU A 35 -8.88 3.95 -3.85
CA LEU A 35 -8.91 4.79 -5.04
C LEU A 35 -9.53 6.15 -4.72
N GLY A 36 -8.94 7.23 -5.21
CA GLY A 36 -9.49 8.56 -5.06
C GLY A 36 -8.54 9.65 -5.56
N VAL A 37 -9.07 10.83 -5.77
CA VAL A 37 -8.29 11.99 -6.21
C VAL A 37 -7.26 12.41 -5.15
N ASN A 38 -6.33 13.29 -5.53
CA ASN A 38 -5.38 13.87 -4.59
C ASN A 38 -6.11 14.61 -3.47
N GLY A 39 -5.67 14.44 -2.22
CA GLY A 39 -6.34 14.99 -1.05
C GLY A 39 -7.55 14.19 -0.55
N ALA A 40 -7.91 13.05 -1.15
CA ALA A 40 -9.04 12.22 -0.70
C ALA A 40 -8.86 11.58 0.69
N GLY A 41 -7.64 11.58 1.26
CA GLY A 41 -7.35 10.99 2.58
C GLY A 41 -6.62 9.65 2.53
N LYS A 42 -6.29 9.11 1.35
CA LYS A 42 -5.66 7.80 1.14
C LYS A 42 -4.36 7.61 1.92
N THR A 43 -3.34 8.46 1.66
CA THR A 43 -2.05 8.44 2.37
C THR A 43 -2.20 8.64 3.87
N THR A 44 -3.12 9.51 4.31
CA THR A 44 -3.43 9.72 5.73
C THR A 44 -3.97 8.44 6.36
N THR A 45 -4.84 7.72 5.66
CA THR A 45 -5.37 6.42 6.10
C THR A 45 -4.25 5.40 6.27
N ILE A 46 -3.37 5.23 5.26
CA ILE A 46 -2.20 4.35 5.38
C ILE A 46 -1.32 4.75 6.58
N LYS A 47 -1.01 6.03 6.74
CA LYS A 47 -0.19 6.51 7.85
C LYS A 47 -0.79 6.19 9.23
N MET A 48 -2.11 6.24 9.39
CA MET A 48 -2.77 5.81 10.63
C MET A 48 -2.70 4.32 10.83
N LEU A 49 -3.07 3.52 9.80
CA LEU A 49 -3.08 2.06 9.86
C LEU A 49 -1.67 1.46 10.07
N SER A 50 -0.64 2.14 9.58
CA SER A 50 0.78 1.77 9.80
C SER A 50 1.37 2.35 11.09
N CYS A 51 0.59 3.01 11.93
CA CYS A 51 1.04 3.64 13.18
C CYS A 51 2.14 4.72 13.01
N LEU A 52 2.24 5.32 11.82
CA LEU A 52 3.13 6.46 11.56
C LEU A 52 2.56 7.76 12.15
N ILE A 53 1.24 7.88 12.21
CA ILE A 53 0.55 8.99 12.86
C ILE A 53 -0.59 8.44 13.73
N LYS A 54 -0.89 9.12 14.83
CA LYS A 54 -2.04 8.78 15.68
C LYS A 54 -3.34 9.33 15.07
N PRO A 55 -4.45 8.58 15.11
CA PRO A 55 -5.76 9.11 14.79
C PRO A 55 -6.16 10.22 15.78
N THR A 56 -7.08 11.10 15.38
CA THR A 56 -7.69 12.11 16.26
C THR A 56 -8.74 11.47 17.15
N SER A 57 -9.51 10.52 16.59
CA SER A 57 -10.47 9.68 17.31
C SER A 57 -10.72 8.37 16.55
N GLY A 58 -11.45 7.46 17.17
CA GLY A 58 -11.66 6.11 16.63
C GLY A 58 -10.43 5.22 16.82
N ASP A 59 -10.51 4.01 16.28
CA ASP A 59 -9.42 3.03 16.33
C ASP A 59 -9.45 2.13 15.09
N ALA A 60 -8.41 1.34 14.89
CA ALA A 60 -8.41 0.26 13.91
C ALA A 60 -7.69 -0.96 14.48
N SER A 61 -8.18 -2.14 14.10
CA SER A 61 -7.48 -3.40 14.31
C SER A 61 -6.71 -3.76 13.04
N VAL A 62 -5.40 -3.97 13.18
CA VAL A 62 -4.49 -4.40 12.11
C VAL A 62 -3.81 -5.69 12.55
N GLY A 63 -4.07 -6.80 11.84
CA GLY A 63 -3.58 -8.12 12.22
C GLY A 63 -4.09 -8.60 13.59
N GLY A 64 -5.20 -8.05 14.07
CA GLY A 64 -5.78 -8.35 15.38
C GLY A 64 -5.38 -7.37 16.50
N TYR A 65 -4.44 -6.47 16.27
CA TYR A 65 -3.93 -5.49 17.25
C TYR A 65 -4.46 -4.09 17.00
N SER A 66 -4.74 -3.33 18.07
CA SER A 66 -5.19 -1.94 18.01
C SER A 66 -4.04 -0.99 17.63
N ILE A 67 -4.27 -0.10 16.64
CA ILE A 67 -3.27 0.91 16.24
C ILE A 67 -3.01 1.95 17.32
N THR A 68 -3.94 2.13 18.26
CA THR A 68 -3.82 3.11 19.36
C THR A 68 -3.25 2.51 20.62
N LYS A 69 -3.59 1.26 20.96
CA LYS A 69 -3.22 0.60 22.22
C LYS A 69 -1.98 -0.30 22.06
N GLU A 70 -1.80 -0.91 20.88
CA GLU A 70 -0.78 -1.92 20.63
C GLU A 70 0.05 -1.62 19.35
N PRO A 71 0.51 -0.36 19.13
CA PRO A 71 1.17 0.05 17.89
C PRO A 71 2.44 -0.74 17.60
N GLU A 72 3.19 -1.17 18.61
CA GLU A 72 4.42 -1.95 18.42
C GLU A 72 4.11 -3.37 17.88
N GLN A 73 3.01 -3.97 18.28
CA GLN A 73 2.58 -5.25 17.72
C GLN A 73 2.15 -5.10 16.26
N VAL A 74 1.42 -4.00 15.93
CA VAL A 74 1.06 -3.67 14.56
C VAL A 74 2.32 -3.52 13.68
N LYS A 75 3.30 -2.72 14.11
CA LYS A 75 4.54 -2.45 13.35
C LYS A 75 5.33 -3.73 13.04
N ARG A 76 5.29 -4.74 13.90
CA ARG A 76 5.94 -6.03 13.67
C ARG A 76 5.28 -6.88 12.57
N LEU A 77 4.03 -6.59 12.23
CA LEU A 77 3.25 -7.36 11.26
C LEU A 77 3.15 -6.71 9.89
N ILE A 78 3.61 -5.48 9.76
CA ILE A 78 3.41 -4.68 8.55
C ILE A 78 4.72 -4.39 7.84
N GLY A 79 4.64 -4.26 6.51
CA GLY A 79 5.62 -3.61 5.65
C GLY A 79 5.02 -2.37 5.02
N VAL A 80 5.82 -1.35 4.79
CA VAL A 80 5.36 -0.10 4.17
C VAL A 80 6.33 0.30 3.07
N SER A 81 5.84 0.46 1.85
CA SER A 81 6.53 1.16 0.77
C SER A 81 5.84 2.52 0.57
N PRO A 82 6.44 3.61 1.04
CA PRO A 82 5.84 4.95 0.97
C PRO A 82 5.84 5.51 -0.44
N GLN A 83 5.08 6.59 -0.67
CA GLN A 83 5.00 7.29 -1.95
C GLN A 83 6.37 7.77 -2.44
N GLU A 84 7.18 8.39 -1.56
CA GLU A 84 8.59 8.64 -1.82
C GLU A 84 9.37 7.35 -1.53
N THR A 85 10.20 6.91 -2.49
CA THR A 85 10.97 5.67 -2.31
C THR A 85 11.92 5.78 -1.11
N ALA A 86 11.83 4.82 -0.19
CA ALA A 86 12.63 4.79 1.03
C ALA A 86 14.04 4.18 0.80
N VAL A 87 14.62 4.39 -0.38
CA VAL A 87 15.96 3.88 -0.72
C VAL A 87 17.04 4.91 -0.37
N ALA A 88 18.16 4.44 0.15
CA ALA A 88 19.35 5.26 0.37
C ALA A 88 20.12 5.40 -0.96
N PRO A 89 20.13 6.58 -1.62
CA PRO A 89 20.58 6.72 -3.01
C PRO A 89 22.08 6.47 -3.20
N ASN A 90 22.87 6.62 -2.15
CA ASN A 90 24.32 6.38 -2.19
C ASN A 90 24.72 4.93 -1.94
N LEU A 91 23.79 4.10 -1.47
CA LEU A 91 23.99 2.68 -1.27
C LEU A 91 23.59 1.89 -2.54
N SER A 92 24.23 0.74 -2.75
CA SER A 92 23.81 -0.22 -3.77
C SER A 92 22.45 -0.85 -3.39
N VAL A 93 21.82 -1.54 -4.34
CA VAL A 93 20.61 -2.33 -4.07
C VAL A 93 20.86 -3.32 -2.93
N ARG A 94 21.98 -4.07 -3.00
CA ARG A 94 22.37 -5.03 -1.97
C ARG A 94 22.51 -4.38 -0.60
N GLU A 95 23.25 -3.28 -0.50
CA GLU A 95 23.47 -2.56 0.75
C GLU A 95 22.17 -2.01 1.35
N ASN A 96 21.20 -1.57 0.52
CA ASN A 96 19.85 -1.18 0.98
C ASN A 96 19.10 -2.36 1.61
N LEU A 97 19.16 -3.55 0.99
CA LEU A 97 18.54 -4.75 1.55
C LEU A 97 19.24 -5.20 2.84
N GLU A 98 20.60 -5.21 2.86
CA GLU A 98 21.40 -5.53 4.04
C GLU A 98 21.11 -4.58 5.22
N LEU A 99 20.95 -3.28 4.94
CA LEU A 99 20.59 -2.28 5.95
C LEU A 99 19.29 -2.66 6.68
N ILE A 100 18.26 -3.03 5.94
CA ILE A 100 16.97 -3.43 6.55
C ILE A 100 17.12 -4.77 7.30
N CYS A 101 17.84 -5.75 6.72
CA CYS A 101 18.13 -7.00 7.42
C CYS A 101 18.85 -6.75 8.75
N GLY A 102 19.80 -5.79 8.77
CA GLY A 102 20.49 -5.38 10.00
C GLY A 102 19.57 -4.76 11.04
N ILE A 103 18.60 -3.92 10.63
CA ILE A 103 17.59 -3.35 11.55
C ILE A 103 16.75 -4.46 12.21
N TYR A 104 16.47 -5.56 11.49
CA TYR A 104 15.76 -6.71 12.03
C TYR A 104 16.69 -7.76 12.67
N GLU A 105 17.96 -7.43 12.89
CA GLU A 105 18.97 -8.28 13.56
C GLU A 105 19.11 -9.67 12.91
N PHE A 106 18.99 -9.76 11.58
CA PHE A 106 19.18 -11.02 10.87
C PHE A 106 20.63 -11.45 10.93
N SER A 107 20.87 -12.76 11.13
CA SER A 107 22.19 -13.34 10.96
C SER A 107 22.68 -13.18 9.52
N LYS A 108 23.99 -13.25 9.31
CA LYS A 108 24.59 -13.17 7.97
C LYS A 108 23.98 -14.19 7.01
N GLU A 109 23.80 -15.43 7.46
CA GLU A 109 23.20 -16.50 6.66
C GLU A 109 21.74 -16.18 6.27
N LYS A 110 20.92 -15.70 7.24
CA LYS A 110 19.53 -15.30 6.98
C LYS A 110 19.48 -14.12 6.02
N THR A 111 20.38 -13.16 6.15
CA THR A 111 20.50 -11.99 5.25
C THR A 111 20.77 -12.43 3.82
N GLU A 112 21.79 -13.28 3.60
CA GLU A 112 22.13 -13.79 2.27
C GLU A 112 20.97 -14.57 1.63
N LYS A 113 20.29 -15.42 2.42
CA LYS A 113 19.10 -16.15 1.96
C LYS A 113 17.98 -15.20 1.54
N LYS A 114 17.69 -14.19 2.37
CA LYS A 114 16.59 -13.23 2.11
C LYS A 114 16.89 -12.35 0.89
N ILE A 115 18.12 -11.87 0.75
CA ILE A 115 18.53 -11.09 -0.42
C ILE A 115 18.39 -11.92 -1.69
N ARG A 116 18.82 -13.17 -1.71
CA ARG A 116 18.70 -14.06 -2.88
C ARG A 116 17.23 -14.29 -3.24
N GLU A 117 16.36 -14.55 -2.25
CA GLU A 117 14.93 -14.74 -2.44
C GLU A 117 14.29 -13.50 -3.09
N LEU A 118 14.49 -12.32 -2.47
CA LEU A 118 13.91 -11.07 -2.95
C LEU A 118 14.50 -10.62 -4.28
N SER A 119 15.81 -10.84 -4.50
CA SER A 119 16.43 -10.51 -5.78
C SER A 119 15.83 -11.30 -6.94
N GLY A 120 15.61 -12.59 -6.76
CA GLY A 120 14.92 -13.41 -7.78
C GLY A 120 13.46 -12.98 -7.98
N GLN A 121 12.73 -12.73 -6.88
CA GLN A 121 11.31 -12.34 -6.96
C GLN A 121 11.08 -10.98 -7.61
N PHE A 122 12.00 -10.03 -7.41
CA PHE A 122 11.92 -8.65 -7.91
C PHE A 122 12.84 -8.39 -9.10
N GLU A 123 13.48 -9.42 -9.64
CA GLU A 123 14.41 -9.36 -10.79
C GLU A 123 15.63 -8.44 -10.55
N LEU A 124 16.11 -8.34 -9.31
CA LEU A 124 17.15 -7.39 -8.92
C LEU A 124 18.57 -7.92 -9.16
N ASP A 125 18.75 -9.18 -9.55
CA ASP A 125 20.06 -9.86 -9.62
C ASP A 125 21.09 -9.08 -10.45
N THR A 126 20.67 -8.53 -11.59
CA THR A 126 21.57 -7.81 -12.51
C THR A 126 21.96 -6.41 -12.03
N ILE A 127 21.29 -5.91 -11.00
CA ILE A 127 21.46 -4.53 -10.49
C ILE A 127 21.90 -4.48 -9.02
N LEU A 128 22.11 -5.63 -8.36
CA LEU A 128 22.43 -5.70 -6.92
C LEU A 128 23.59 -4.79 -6.52
N GLN A 129 24.61 -4.63 -7.37
CA GLN A 129 25.80 -3.82 -7.10
C GLN A 129 25.64 -2.35 -7.56
N LYS A 130 24.54 -2.00 -8.23
CA LYS A 130 24.32 -0.62 -8.70
C LYS A 130 23.81 0.24 -7.55
N LYS A 131 24.31 1.48 -7.45
CA LYS A 131 23.78 2.47 -6.52
C LYS A 131 22.33 2.81 -6.87
N THR A 132 21.43 2.81 -5.87
CA THR A 132 20.00 3.01 -6.10
C THR A 132 19.68 4.38 -6.68
N GLY A 133 20.46 5.42 -6.35
CA GLY A 133 20.30 6.75 -6.93
C GLY A 133 20.59 6.86 -8.44
N LYS A 134 21.20 5.81 -9.05
CA LYS A 134 21.44 5.73 -10.49
C LYS A 134 20.40 4.89 -11.24
N LEU A 135 19.42 4.34 -10.55
CA LEU A 135 18.36 3.53 -11.13
C LEU A 135 17.19 4.40 -11.59
N SER A 136 16.44 3.91 -12.58
CA SER A 136 15.13 4.51 -12.92
C SER A 136 14.14 4.42 -11.75
N GLY A 137 13.10 5.24 -11.77
CA GLY A 137 12.07 5.26 -10.74
C GLY A 137 11.41 3.90 -10.53
N GLY A 138 11.17 3.14 -11.61
CA GLY A 138 10.61 1.79 -11.55
C GLY A 138 11.50 0.81 -10.77
N TRP A 139 12.81 0.82 -11.03
CA TRP A 139 13.76 0.01 -10.29
C TRP A 139 13.87 0.43 -8.83
N GLN A 140 13.91 1.74 -8.54
CA GLN A 140 13.90 2.22 -7.15
C GLN A 140 12.63 1.77 -6.41
N ARG A 141 11.48 1.77 -7.09
CA ARG A 141 10.21 1.31 -6.54
C ARG A 141 10.21 -0.18 -6.25
N ARG A 142 10.73 -1.02 -7.17
CA ARG A 142 10.92 -2.47 -6.92
C ARG A 142 11.79 -2.71 -5.69
N VAL A 143 12.93 -2.01 -5.56
CA VAL A 143 13.80 -2.10 -4.39
C VAL A 143 13.06 -1.67 -3.11
N SER A 144 12.31 -0.57 -3.12
CA SER A 144 11.55 -0.10 -1.97
C SER A 144 10.51 -1.13 -1.49
N ILE A 145 9.81 -1.79 -2.42
CA ILE A 145 8.85 -2.85 -2.07
C ILE A 145 9.57 -4.09 -1.54
N ALA A 146 10.70 -4.49 -2.16
CA ALA A 146 11.52 -5.60 -1.68
C ALA A 146 12.02 -5.36 -0.25
N MET A 147 12.48 -4.14 0.07
CA MET A 147 12.86 -3.73 1.43
C MET A 147 11.70 -3.88 2.42
N ALA A 148 10.48 -3.48 2.04
CA ALA A 148 9.30 -3.61 2.88
C ALA A 148 8.90 -5.07 3.17
N LEU A 149 9.36 -6.03 2.36
CA LEU A 149 9.08 -7.48 2.51
C LEU A 149 10.15 -8.23 3.31
N ILE A 150 11.26 -7.60 3.68
CA ILE A 150 12.36 -8.27 4.42
C ILE A 150 11.87 -8.88 5.73
N SER A 151 11.01 -8.17 6.46
CA SER A 151 10.45 -8.64 7.73
C SER A 151 9.38 -9.72 7.61
N GLU A 152 9.06 -10.18 6.39
CA GLU A 152 7.98 -11.14 6.12
C GLU A 152 6.62 -10.68 6.69
N PRO A 153 6.20 -9.47 6.32
CA PRO A 153 4.99 -8.88 6.90
C PRO A 153 3.74 -9.68 6.51
N LYS A 154 2.74 -9.68 7.39
CA LYS A 154 1.40 -10.22 7.09
C LYS A 154 0.56 -9.24 6.28
N ILE A 155 0.90 -7.95 6.36
CA ILE A 155 0.18 -6.86 5.70
C ILE A 155 1.20 -5.91 5.07
N LEU A 156 1.03 -5.60 3.79
CA LEU A 156 1.89 -4.70 3.02
C LEU A 156 1.09 -3.47 2.60
N PHE A 157 1.58 -2.30 2.97
CA PHE A 157 1.05 -1.02 2.52
C PHE A 157 1.89 -0.48 1.37
N LEU A 158 1.24 -0.15 0.24
CA LEU A 158 1.83 0.45 -0.95
C LEU A 158 1.17 1.80 -1.21
N ASP A 159 1.88 2.89 -0.94
CA ASP A 159 1.32 4.23 -1.13
C ASP A 159 1.72 4.76 -2.51
N GLU A 160 0.77 4.81 -3.45
CA GLU A 160 0.94 5.26 -4.84
C GLU A 160 2.16 4.60 -5.54
N PRO A 161 2.24 3.25 -5.61
CA PRO A 161 3.46 2.55 -6.01
C PRO A 161 3.91 2.84 -7.45
N THR A 162 3.00 3.22 -8.34
CA THR A 162 3.31 3.47 -9.75
C THR A 162 3.36 4.94 -10.14
N LEU A 163 3.26 5.84 -9.15
CA LEU A 163 3.30 7.27 -9.39
C LEU A 163 4.59 7.68 -10.10
N GLY A 164 4.45 8.38 -11.23
CA GLY A 164 5.58 8.90 -12.02
C GLY A 164 6.32 7.86 -12.85
N LEU A 165 5.82 6.61 -12.93
CA LEU A 165 6.37 5.59 -13.82
C LEU A 165 5.77 5.71 -15.22
N ASP A 166 6.58 5.39 -16.23
CA ASP A 166 6.09 5.17 -17.59
C ASP A 166 5.21 3.92 -17.69
N VAL A 167 4.54 3.75 -18.83
CA VAL A 167 3.56 2.66 -19.02
C VAL A 167 4.20 1.29 -18.86
N ILE A 168 5.41 1.07 -19.39
CA ILE A 168 6.08 -0.24 -19.34
C ILE A 168 6.49 -0.55 -17.90
N ALA A 169 7.18 0.36 -17.24
CA ALA A 169 7.62 0.20 -15.85
C ALA A 169 6.43 -0.02 -14.89
N ARG A 170 5.27 0.60 -15.20
CA ARG A 170 4.03 0.40 -14.45
C ARG A 170 3.50 -1.03 -14.60
N HIS A 171 3.39 -1.53 -15.83
CA HIS A 171 2.95 -2.90 -16.09
C HIS A 171 3.88 -3.93 -15.46
N ASP A 172 5.18 -3.75 -15.58
CA ASP A 172 6.18 -4.63 -14.95
C ASP A 172 6.03 -4.67 -13.43
N LEU A 173 5.76 -3.50 -12.80
CA LEU A 173 5.54 -3.43 -11.37
C LEU A 173 4.21 -4.09 -10.96
N TRP A 174 3.18 -4.00 -11.79
CA TRP A 174 1.91 -4.70 -11.55
C TRP A 174 2.09 -6.21 -11.51
N GLU A 175 2.89 -6.80 -12.41
CA GLU A 175 3.19 -8.24 -12.38
C GLU A 175 3.88 -8.63 -11.07
N VAL A 176 4.83 -7.82 -10.61
CA VAL A 176 5.47 -8.04 -9.30
C VAL A 176 4.46 -7.98 -8.16
N ILE A 177 3.58 -6.97 -8.12
CA ILE A 177 2.54 -6.84 -7.08
C ILE A 177 1.55 -8.02 -7.16
N ARG A 178 1.13 -8.45 -8.36
CA ARG A 178 0.29 -9.63 -8.55
C ARG A 178 0.91 -10.90 -7.99
N SER A 179 2.21 -11.08 -8.13
CA SER A 179 2.94 -12.24 -7.61
C SER A 179 2.89 -12.37 -6.08
N LEU A 180 2.58 -11.27 -5.38
CA LEU A 180 2.42 -11.20 -3.93
C LEU A 180 0.99 -11.55 -3.47
N LYS A 181 0.00 -11.48 -4.37
CA LYS A 181 -1.42 -11.71 -4.06
C LYS A 181 -1.63 -13.10 -3.43
N GLY A 182 -2.43 -13.15 -2.38
CA GLY A 182 -2.70 -14.37 -1.61
C GLY A 182 -1.58 -14.76 -0.62
N LYS A 183 -0.34 -14.27 -0.80
CA LYS A 183 0.80 -14.52 0.12
C LYS A 183 0.84 -13.51 1.27
N VAL A 184 0.47 -12.29 1.00
CA VAL A 184 0.40 -11.17 1.94
C VAL A 184 -0.88 -10.38 1.68
N THR A 185 -1.48 -9.79 2.72
CA THR A 185 -2.58 -8.83 2.52
C THR A 185 -1.99 -7.52 2.03
N ILE A 186 -2.50 -6.98 0.92
CA ILE A 186 -1.96 -5.75 0.31
C ILE A 186 -3.00 -4.65 0.38
N ILE A 187 -2.60 -3.50 0.87
CA ILE A 187 -3.37 -2.26 0.79
C ILE A 187 -2.60 -1.30 -0.09
N LEU A 188 -3.18 -0.98 -1.25
CA LEU A 188 -2.61 -0.10 -2.24
C LEU A 188 -3.42 1.20 -2.28
N THR A 189 -2.75 2.35 -2.30
CA THR A 189 -3.41 3.60 -2.63
C THR A 189 -3.08 3.99 -4.06
N THR A 190 -4.04 4.53 -4.76
CA THR A 190 -3.83 5.02 -6.13
C THR A 190 -4.87 6.09 -6.50
N HIS A 191 -4.54 6.90 -7.49
CA HIS A 191 -5.49 7.74 -8.21
C HIS A 191 -5.68 7.26 -9.65
N TYR A 192 -5.00 6.19 -10.05
CA TYR A 192 -5.15 5.56 -11.36
C TYR A 192 -6.24 4.47 -11.30
N MET A 193 -7.33 4.68 -12.03
CA MET A 193 -8.44 3.72 -12.10
C MET A 193 -8.01 2.39 -12.71
N GLU A 194 -7.20 2.45 -13.77
CA GLU A 194 -6.62 1.27 -14.43
C GLU A 194 -5.83 0.38 -13.46
N GLU A 195 -5.06 0.98 -12.54
CA GLU A 195 -4.28 0.24 -11.54
C GLU A 195 -5.20 -0.47 -10.55
N ALA A 196 -6.20 0.26 -10.03
CA ALA A 196 -7.16 -0.31 -9.10
C ALA A 196 -7.94 -1.47 -9.75
N GLU A 197 -8.40 -1.31 -10.97
CA GLU A 197 -9.12 -2.32 -11.74
C GLU A 197 -8.25 -3.55 -12.04
N ALA A 198 -7.00 -3.34 -12.48
CA ALA A 198 -6.10 -4.41 -12.89
C ALA A 198 -5.61 -5.29 -11.73
N LEU A 199 -5.48 -4.74 -10.52
CA LEU A 199 -4.81 -5.42 -9.42
C LEU A 199 -5.76 -5.92 -8.32
N SER A 200 -6.86 -5.21 -8.05
CA SER A 200 -7.57 -5.34 -6.79
C SER A 200 -8.65 -6.43 -6.80
N ASP A 201 -8.81 -7.08 -5.66
CA ASP A 201 -10.01 -7.92 -5.40
C ASP A 201 -11.21 -7.04 -5.10
N ARG A 202 -11.00 -5.97 -4.31
CA ARG A 202 -12.01 -4.94 -4.04
C ARG A 202 -11.36 -3.56 -4.00
N ILE A 203 -12.16 -2.57 -4.31
CA ILE A 203 -11.77 -1.16 -4.36
C ILE A 203 -12.64 -0.38 -3.39
N GLY A 204 -12.01 0.47 -2.58
CA GLY A 204 -12.67 1.50 -1.78
C GLY A 204 -12.49 2.87 -2.45
N ILE A 205 -13.59 3.52 -2.80
CA ILE A 205 -13.58 4.85 -3.42
C ILE A 205 -13.64 5.90 -2.32
N MET A 206 -12.62 6.76 -2.24
CA MET A 206 -12.51 7.83 -1.25
C MET A 206 -12.62 9.22 -1.90
N LYS A 207 -13.31 10.13 -1.20
CA LYS A 207 -13.37 11.55 -1.54
C LYS A 207 -13.49 12.39 -0.25
N ASN A 208 -12.71 13.46 -0.16
CA ASN A 208 -12.78 14.43 0.97
C ASN A 208 -12.77 13.77 2.35
N GLY A 209 -11.91 12.76 2.53
CA GLY A 209 -11.78 12.03 3.80
C GLY A 209 -12.81 10.92 4.03
N SER A 210 -13.83 10.80 3.21
CA SER A 210 -14.91 9.84 3.36
C SER A 210 -14.78 8.66 2.39
N LEU A 211 -15.18 7.47 2.83
CA LEU A 211 -15.29 6.26 2.02
C LEU A 211 -16.71 6.20 1.43
N LEU A 212 -16.84 6.39 0.12
CA LEU A 212 -18.13 6.48 -0.57
C LEU A 212 -18.72 5.12 -0.96
N ALA A 213 -17.85 4.21 -1.38
CA ALA A 213 -18.23 2.86 -1.81
C ALA A 213 -17.08 1.88 -1.63
N VAL A 214 -17.42 0.61 -1.42
CA VAL A 214 -16.49 -0.53 -1.41
C VAL A 214 -17.13 -1.68 -2.17
N GLY A 215 -16.38 -2.32 -3.07
CA GLY A 215 -16.86 -3.48 -3.81
C GLY A 215 -15.83 -3.98 -4.82
N THR A 216 -16.14 -5.09 -5.52
CA THR A 216 -15.44 -5.46 -6.74
C THR A 216 -15.77 -4.46 -7.85
N VAL A 217 -15.03 -4.48 -8.95
CA VAL A 217 -15.34 -3.63 -10.14
C VAL A 217 -16.78 -3.85 -10.59
N GLU A 218 -17.24 -5.10 -10.66
CA GLU A 218 -18.59 -5.45 -11.08
C GLU A 218 -19.67 -4.94 -10.11
N GLU A 219 -19.40 -4.98 -8.80
CA GLU A 219 -20.31 -4.45 -7.77
C GLU A 219 -20.42 -2.92 -7.85
N LEU A 220 -19.29 -2.24 -8.06
CA LEU A 220 -19.24 -0.78 -8.20
C LEU A 220 -19.92 -0.33 -9.50
N ASN A 221 -19.69 -1.03 -10.62
CA ASN A 221 -20.34 -0.78 -11.89
C ASN A 221 -21.87 -0.95 -11.77
N ARG A 222 -22.31 -2.03 -11.12
CA ARG A 222 -23.74 -2.29 -10.88
C ARG A 222 -24.38 -1.19 -10.02
N LYS A 223 -23.67 -0.76 -8.97
CA LYS A 223 -24.14 0.33 -8.08
C LYS A 223 -24.35 1.64 -8.84
N ALA A 224 -23.46 1.93 -9.79
CA ALA A 224 -23.53 3.14 -10.63
C ALA A 224 -24.41 2.98 -11.89
N GLY A 225 -24.98 1.79 -12.15
CA GLY A 225 -25.82 1.54 -13.33
C GLY A 225 -25.07 1.56 -14.67
N THR A 226 -23.75 1.24 -14.66
CA THR A 226 -22.89 1.27 -15.85
C THR A 226 -22.09 -0.04 -16.00
N LYS A 227 -21.46 -0.24 -17.16
CA LYS A 227 -20.53 -1.35 -17.41
C LYS A 227 -19.06 -0.91 -17.40
N ASP A 228 -18.81 0.38 -17.43
CA ASP A 228 -17.50 0.99 -17.48
C ASP A 228 -17.11 1.53 -16.10
N PHE A 229 -15.92 1.13 -15.62
CA PHE A 229 -15.47 1.46 -14.27
C PHE A 229 -15.14 2.95 -14.12
N GLU A 230 -14.63 3.60 -15.16
CA GLU A 230 -14.36 5.04 -15.12
C GLU A 230 -15.66 5.84 -14.94
N THR A 231 -16.68 5.48 -15.70
CA THR A 231 -18.04 6.07 -15.56
C THR A 231 -18.62 5.81 -14.17
N ALA A 232 -18.44 4.58 -13.63
CA ALA A 232 -18.89 4.22 -12.28
C ALA A 232 -18.20 5.08 -11.21
N PHE A 233 -16.89 5.22 -11.30
CA PHE A 233 -16.11 6.04 -10.38
C PHE A 233 -16.59 7.50 -10.39
N VAL A 234 -16.75 8.10 -11.58
CA VAL A 234 -17.21 9.49 -11.73
C VAL A 234 -18.62 9.67 -11.13
N SER A 235 -19.55 8.75 -11.38
CA SER A 235 -20.91 8.78 -10.81
C SER A 235 -20.86 8.72 -9.28
N ILE A 236 -20.19 7.71 -8.70
CA ILE A 236 -20.08 7.54 -7.25
C ILE A 236 -19.46 8.78 -6.59
N VAL A 237 -18.42 9.35 -7.21
CA VAL A 237 -17.75 10.54 -6.68
C VAL A 237 -18.60 11.79 -6.79
N LYS A 238 -19.45 11.93 -7.82
CA LYS A 238 -20.40 13.06 -7.97
C LYS A 238 -21.57 12.93 -7.01
N GLU A 239 -22.20 11.76 -6.90
CA GLU A 239 -23.34 11.49 -6.03
C GLU A 239 -22.99 11.59 -4.54
N GLY A 240 -21.81 11.12 -4.13
CA GLY A 240 -21.31 11.27 -2.75
C GLY A 240 -20.91 12.70 -2.37
N ALA A 241 -21.20 13.68 -3.21
CA ALA A 241 -21.01 15.12 -2.96
C ALA A 241 -22.31 15.84 -2.57
N LEU A 242 -23.45 15.14 -2.55
CA LEU A 242 -24.76 15.60 -2.08
C LEU A 242 -25.00 15.06 -0.67
#